data_89cf020048a8d5f4f2883aa98983b622
#
_entry.id   89cf020048a8d5f4f2883aa98983b622
#
_cell.length_a   1.000
_cell.length_b   1.000
_cell.length_c   1.000
_cell.angle_alpha   90.00
_cell.angle_beta   90.00
_cell.angle_gamma   90.00
#
_symmetry.space_group_name_H-M   'P 1'
#
loop_
_entity.id
_entity.type
_entity.pdbx_description
1 polymer ?
#
loop_
_entity_poly.entity_id
_entity_poly.type
_entity_poly.pdbx_seq_one_letter_code
_entity_poly.pdbx_strand_id
1 'polypeptide(L)'
;MYRRDFLERNGITFLPTPGASFQDTSFAFKVIACADKAVYLHDAVLSYRQDNENSSVNSSAKVFCVNTEYAEIERWIREDYARGHASGDVARMLKFNQLIKYDSYMWNYVRLAPKFYKEFLVQMAKEFQAALDAGEFSLDDLKPWKRANLAAILKDPEGWVDEHPSFATDGALGRAKYYASVGGPGVVAAFLIESLRG
;
A
#
# COMPACT_ATOMS: atom_id res chain seq x y z
N MET A 1 6.96 20.71 3.03
CA MET A 1 8.28 21.32 3.36
C MET A 1 8.68 20.78 4.73
N TYR A 2 9.94 20.37 4.93
CA TYR A 2 10.43 19.76 6.16
C TYR A 2 11.59 20.59 6.72
N ARG A 3 11.70 20.66 8.03
CA ARG A 3 12.86 21.27 8.69
C ARG A 3 14.03 20.29 8.63
N ARG A 4 15.21 20.76 8.23
CA ARG A 4 16.41 19.93 8.10
C ARG A 4 16.85 19.30 9.42
N ASP A 5 16.86 20.09 10.49
CA ASP A 5 17.24 19.64 11.83
C ASP A 5 16.27 18.56 12.39
N PHE A 6 15.00 18.59 11.98
CA PHE A 6 14.03 17.53 12.30
C PHE A 6 14.39 16.21 11.61
N LEU A 7 14.71 16.25 10.31
CA LEU A 7 15.10 15.05 9.57
C LEU A 7 16.40 14.46 10.13
N GLU A 8 17.40 15.29 10.40
CA GLU A 8 18.70 14.87 10.95
C GLU A 8 18.56 14.23 12.34
N ARG A 9 17.80 14.85 13.25
CA ARG A 9 17.58 14.32 14.62
C ARG A 9 16.87 12.97 14.63
N ASN A 10 15.98 12.71 13.67
CA ASN A 10 15.22 11.48 13.59
C ASN A 10 15.85 10.47 12.62
N GLY A 11 17.01 10.75 12.03
CA GLY A 11 17.69 9.88 11.08
C GLY A 11 16.86 9.57 9.83
N ILE A 12 15.99 10.51 9.41
CA ILE A 12 15.07 10.30 8.29
C ILE A 12 15.79 10.59 6.98
N THR A 13 15.96 9.56 6.18
CA THR A 13 16.56 9.65 4.84
C THR A 13 15.71 8.86 3.84
N PHE A 14 15.89 9.18 2.56
CA PHE A 14 15.37 8.34 1.47
C PHE A 14 16.12 7.02 1.44
N LEU A 15 15.41 5.95 1.07
CA LEU A 15 16.06 4.67 0.80
C LEU A 15 16.92 4.81 -0.47
N PRO A 16 18.21 4.44 -0.43
CA PRO A 16 19.12 4.58 -1.58
C PRO A 16 18.88 3.47 -2.61
N THR A 17 17.69 3.47 -3.24
CA THR A 17 17.31 2.54 -4.29
C THR A 17 17.63 3.11 -5.67
N PRO A 18 18.05 2.30 -6.65
CA PRO A 18 18.25 2.78 -8.01
C PRO A 18 16.90 3.12 -8.68
N GLY A 19 16.83 4.30 -9.27
CA GLY A 19 15.63 4.78 -9.96
C GLY A 19 14.67 5.57 -9.05
N ALA A 20 13.63 6.15 -9.66
CA ALA A 20 12.71 7.08 -9.00
C ALA A 20 11.30 6.48 -8.90
N SER A 21 11.11 5.40 -8.13
CA SER A 21 9.81 4.79 -7.98
C SER A 21 9.50 4.53 -6.52
N PHE A 22 8.42 5.13 -6.02
CA PHE A 22 7.92 4.99 -4.64
C PHE A 22 8.89 5.43 -3.53
N GLN A 23 10.04 6.06 -3.85
CA GLN A 23 11.07 6.45 -2.86
C GLN A 23 10.57 7.41 -1.78
N ASP A 24 9.49 8.12 -2.03
CA ASP A 24 8.82 9.01 -1.09
C ASP A 24 7.95 8.26 -0.06
N THR A 25 7.63 6.99 -0.29
CA THR A 25 6.70 6.22 0.56
C THR A 25 7.26 6.01 1.96
N SER A 26 8.42 5.39 2.10
CA SER A 26 9.05 5.16 3.41
C SER A 26 9.51 6.46 4.05
N PHE A 27 10.00 7.40 3.26
CA PHE A 27 10.37 8.73 3.75
C PHE A 27 9.18 9.47 4.36
N ALA A 28 8.05 9.58 3.63
CA ALA A 28 6.85 10.25 4.11
C ALA A 28 6.27 9.56 5.35
N PHE A 29 6.26 8.23 5.38
CA PHE A 29 5.83 7.48 6.55
C PHE A 29 6.63 7.85 7.80
N LYS A 30 7.96 7.82 7.72
CA LYS A 30 8.86 8.17 8.82
C LYS A 30 8.66 9.61 9.30
N VAL A 31 8.51 10.55 8.36
CA VAL A 31 8.25 11.96 8.67
C VAL A 31 6.96 12.12 9.45
N ILE A 32 5.86 11.49 9.00
CA ILE A 32 4.56 11.59 9.67
C ILE A 32 4.61 10.91 11.05
N ALA A 33 5.25 9.77 11.16
CA ALA A 33 5.38 9.01 12.40
C ALA A 33 6.19 9.75 13.49
N CYS A 34 7.20 10.55 13.08
CA CYS A 34 8.05 11.30 14.01
C CYS A 34 7.57 12.73 14.27
N ALA A 35 6.55 13.22 13.57
CA ALA A 35 6.14 14.61 13.64
C ALA A 35 5.26 14.90 14.87
N ASP A 36 5.75 15.75 15.78
CA ASP A 36 4.93 16.28 16.90
C ASP A 36 3.90 17.32 16.44
N LYS A 37 4.21 18.04 15.36
CA LYS A 37 3.36 19.11 14.81
C LYS A 37 3.43 19.12 13.29
N ALA A 38 2.26 19.18 12.67
CA ALA A 38 2.10 19.33 11.22
C ALA A 38 1.18 20.53 10.93
N VAL A 39 1.48 21.23 9.84
CA VAL A 39 0.61 22.30 9.32
C VAL A 39 0.16 21.89 7.94
N TYR A 40 -1.14 21.91 7.72
CA TYR A 40 -1.72 21.63 6.42
C TYR A 40 -1.94 22.95 5.67
N LEU A 41 -1.37 23.06 4.47
CA LEU A 41 -1.57 24.19 3.56
C LEU A 41 -2.51 23.78 2.44
N HIS A 42 -3.48 24.64 2.13
CA HIS A 42 -4.42 24.42 1.01
C HIS A 42 -3.88 24.94 -0.32
N ASP A 43 -2.73 25.61 -0.30
CA ASP A 43 -2.12 26.18 -1.49
C ASP A 43 -1.51 25.08 -2.36
N ALA A 44 -1.72 25.16 -3.67
CA ALA A 44 -1.08 24.29 -4.66
C ALA A 44 0.37 24.75 -4.86
N VAL A 45 1.32 24.06 -4.19
CA VAL A 45 2.76 24.40 -4.24
C VAL A 45 3.57 23.56 -5.21
N LEU A 46 2.96 22.56 -5.86
CA LEU A 46 3.63 21.64 -6.77
C LEU A 46 2.72 21.31 -7.96
N SER A 47 3.30 21.35 -9.18
CA SER A 47 2.69 20.78 -10.38
C SER A 47 3.30 19.42 -10.67
N TYR A 48 2.48 18.37 -10.62
CA TYR A 48 2.95 17.00 -10.85
C TYR A 48 2.70 16.59 -12.31
N ARG A 49 3.79 16.27 -13.05
CA ARG A 49 3.70 15.79 -14.42
C ARG A 49 3.21 14.34 -14.45
N GLN A 50 2.09 14.08 -15.10
CA GLN A 50 1.48 12.74 -15.21
C GLN A 50 1.77 12.03 -16.54
N ASP A 51 2.23 12.75 -17.56
CA ASP A 51 2.47 12.29 -18.94
C ASP A 51 3.89 11.77 -19.20
N ASN A 52 4.60 11.33 -18.18
CA ASN A 52 5.96 10.81 -18.33
C ASN A 52 5.94 9.37 -18.87
N GLU A 53 6.24 9.19 -20.15
CA GLU A 53 6.32 7.90 -20.83
C GLU A 53 7.39 6.95 -20.23
N ASN A 54 8.42 7.51 -19.57
CA ASN A 54 9.43 6.75 -18.83
C ASN A 54 8.98 6.35 -17.42
N SER A 55 7.68 6.42 -17.14
CA SER A 55 7.11 5.98 -15.88
C SER A 55 7.48 4.52 -15.58
N SER A 56 7.72 4.23 -14.32
CA SER A 56 8.19 2.95 -13.79
C SER A 56 7.29 1.73 -14.06
N VAL A 57 6.10 1.96 -14.58
CA VAL A 57 5.02 0.97 -14.71
C VAL A 57 5.34 -0.16 -15.69
N ASN A 58 6.23 0.06 -16.68
CA ASN A 58 6.54 -0.89 -17.74
C ASN A 58 7.88 -1.63 -17.57
N SER A 59 8.62 -1.35 -16.49
CA SER A 59 9.95 -1.92 -16.27
C SER A 59 9.89 -3.08 -15.28
N SER A 60 10.38 -4.27 -15.66
CA SER A 60 10.52 -5.41 -14.76
C SER A 60 11.35 -5.10 -13.51
N ALA A 61 12.34 -4.20 -13.63
CA ALA A 61 13.16 -3.77 -12.51
C ALA A 61 12.38 -2.97 -11.44
N LYS A 62 11.16 -2.57 -11.71
CA LYS A 62 10.36 -1.68 -10.85
C LYS A 62 9.07 -2.31 -10.30
N VAL A 63 8.78 -3.55 -10.67
CA VAL A 63 7.57 -4.28 -10.22
C VAL A 63 7.45 -4.29 -8.71
N PHE A 64 8.56 -4.50 -8.00
CA PHE A 64 8.63 -4.64 -6.55
C PHE A 64 9.19 -3.42 -5.81
N CYS A 65 9.27 -2.24 -6.44
CA CYS A 65 9.74 -1.02 -5.76
C CYS A 65 8.86 -0.67 -4.56
N VAL A 66 7.55 -0.82 -4.69
CA VAL A 66 6.61 -0.58 -3.57
C VAL A 66 6.85 -1.56 -2.42
N ASN A 67 7.14 -2.84 -2.71
CA ASN A 67 7.46 -3.85 -1.70
C ASN A 67 8.73 -3.49 -0.93
N THR A 68 9.77 -3.02 -1.64
CA THR A 68 11.03 -2.57 -1.03
C THR A 68 10.81 -1.40 -0.06
N GLU A 69 9.98 -0.43 -0.41
CA GLU A 69 9.66 0.70 0.45
C GLU A 69 8.87 0.26 1.70
N TYR A 70 7.90 -0.65 1.56
CA TYR A 70 7.14 -1.17 2.70
C TYR A 70 7.97 -2.10 3.59
N ALA A 71 8.92 -2.86 3.03
CA ALA A 71 9.88 -3.63 3.82
C ALA A 71 10.78 -2.70 4.66
N GLU A 72 11.20 -1.56 4.12
CA GLU A 72 11.94 -0.55 4.88
C GLU A 72 11.09 0.09 5.99
N ILE A 73 9.80 0.36 5.75
CA ILE A 73 8.89 0.85 6.80
C ILE A 73 8.81 -0.17 7.94
N GLU A 74 8.60 -1.45 7.63
CA GLU A 74 8.51 -2.52 8.62
C GLU A 74 9.82 -2.66 9.42
N ARG A 75 10.98 -2.65 8.73
CA ARG A 75 12.29 -2.65 9.39
C ARG A 75 12.41 -1.46 10.34
N TRP A 76 12.11 -0.26 9.85
CA TRP A 76 12.22 0.97 10.64
C TRP A 76 11.29 0.94 11.87
N ILE A 77 10.06 0.47 11.74
CA ILE A 77 9.14 0.34 12.88
C ILE A 77 9.73 -0.60 13.94
N ARG A 78 10.26 -1.75 13.52
CA ARG A 78 10.76 -2.79 14.45
C ARG A 78 12.09 -2.42 15.10
N GLU A 79 12.96 -1.73 14.37
CA GLU A 79 14.33 -1.46 14.82
C GLU A 79 14.50 -0.05 15.35
N ASP A 80 14.01 0.97 14.68
CA ASP A 80 14.27 2.36 15.01
C ASP A 80 13.15 2.96 15.88
N TYR A 81 11.90 2.86 15.45
CA TYR A 81 10.76 3.38 16.19
C TYR A 81 10.58 2.65 17.54
N ALA A 82 10.78 1.35 17.56
CA ALA A 82 10.63 0.54 18.78
C ALA A 82 11.61 0.91 19.91
N ARG A 83 12.74 1.54 19.62
CA ARG A 83 13.72 1.96 20.66
C ARG A 83 13.18 3.02 21.61
N GLY A 84 12.24 3.84 21.16
CA GLY A 84 11.70 4.96 21.94
C GLY A 84 10.22 4.81 22.32
N HIS A 85 9.55 3.71 21.95
CA HIS A 85 8.11 3.55 22.08
C HIS A 85 7.71 2.23 22.76
N ALA A 86 6.57 2.26 23.44
CA ALA A 86 6.03 1.06 24.07
C ALA A 86 5.61 0.01 23.03
N SER A 87 5.64 -1.29 23.40
CA SER A 87 5.28 -2.38 22.51
C SER A 87 3.88 -2.25 21.89
N GLY A 88 2.93 -1.70 22.62
CA GLY A 88 1.58 -1.43 22.11
C GLY A 88 1.54 -0.35 21.03
N ASP A 89 2.45 0.64 21.06
CA ASP A 89 2.57 1.66 20.03
C ASP A 89 3.21 1.08 18.77
N VAL A 90 4.21 0.23 18.95
CA VAL A 90 4.85 -0.52 17.85
C VAL A 90 3.83 -1.42 17.14
N ALA A 91 3.02 -2.16 17.89
CA ALA A 91 1.97 -3.01 17.34
C ALA A 91 0.92 -2.20 16.55
N ARG A 92 0.49 -1.05 17.09
CA ARG A 92 -0.41 -0.14 16.36
C ARG A 92 0.20 0.39 15.07
N MET A 93 1.49 0.71 15.08
CA MET A 93 2.19 1.21 13.90
C MET A 93 2.34 0.13 12.83
N LEU A 94 2.66 -1.11 13.21
CA LEU A 94 2.71 -2.25 12.31
C LEU A 94 1.34 -2.51 11.68
N LYS A 95 0.29 -2.55 12.50
CA LYS A 95 -1.09 -2.68 12.02
C LYS A 95 -1.46 -1.58 11.02
N PHE A 96 -1.23 -0.32 11.36
CA PHE A 96 -1.48 0.80 10.45
C PHE A 96 -0.71 0.66 9.14
N ASN A 97 0.55 0.25 9.21
CA ASN A 97 1.36 -0.02 8.03
C ASN A 97 0.72 -1.06 7.11
N GLN A 98 0.19 -2.17 7.65
CA GLN A 98 -0.47 -3.19 6.82
C GLN A 98 -1.72 -2.66 6.11
N LEU A 99 -2.48 -1.78 6.76
CA LEU A 99 -3.68 -1.19 6.17
C LEU A 99 -3.35 -0.28 4.97
N ILE A 100 -2.35 0.59 5.10
CA ILE A 100 -1.95 1.48 3.99
C ILE A 100 -1.14 0.74 2.92
N LYS A 101 -0.39 -0.30 3.29
CA LYS A 101 0.32 -1.20 2.37
C LYS A 101 -0.65 -1.84 1.37
N TYR A 102 -1.80 -2.32 1.85
CA TYR A 102 -2.82 -2.88 0.96
C TYR A 102 -3.24 -1.89 -0.13
N ASP A 103 -3.53 -0.63 0.23
CA ASP A 103 -3.94 0.38 -0.74
C ASP A 103 -2.84 0.68 -1.77
N SER A 104 -1.61 0.82 -1.30
CA SER A 104 -0.46 1.08 -2.16
C SER A 104 -0.16 -0.09 -3.10
N TYR A 105 -0.30 -1.33 -2.62
CA TYR A 105 -0.08 -2.53 -3.44
C TYR A 105 -1.16 -2.66 -4.52
N MET A 106 -2.43 -2.47 -4.17
CA MET A 106 -3.51 -2.49 -5.16
C MET A 106 -3.41 -1.33 -6.15
N TRP A 107 -2.97 -0.16 -5.69
CA TRP A 107 -2.70 0.98 -6.56
C TRP A 107 -1.55 0.70 -7.54
N ASN A 108 -0.49 0.02 -7.09
CA ASN A 108 0.60 -0.43 -7.96
C ASN A 108 0.11 -1.51 -8.95
N TYR A 109 -0.59 -2.54 -8.44
CA TYR A 109 -1.12 -3.64 -9.25
C TYR A 109 -1.87 -3.16 -10.49
N VAL A 110 -2.83 -2.25 -10.33
CA VAL A 110 -3.65 -1.75 -11.45
C VAL A 110 -2.85 -0.94 -12.49
N ARG A 111 -1.60 -0.63 -12.21
CA ARG A 111 -0.68 0.09 -13.10
C ARG A 111 0.38 -0.78 -13.75
N LEU A 112 0.58 -1.99 -13.26
CA LEU A 112 1.55 -2.92 -13.83
C LEU A 112 1.11 -3.39 -15.23
N ALA A 113 2.10 -3.75 -16.05
CA ALA A 113 1.82 -4.49 -17.27
C ALA A 113 1.27 -5.90 -16.93
N PRO A 114 0.29 -6.43 -17.69
CA PRO A 114 -0.39 -7.69 -17.36
C PRO A 114 0.54 -8.89 -17.12
N LYS A 115 1.68 -8.94 -17.80
CA LYS A 115 2.68 -10.00 -17.63
C LYS A 115 3.26 -10.09 -16.22
N PHE A 116 3.12 -9.04 -15.39
CA PHE A 116 3.64 -8.98 -14.03
C PHE A 116 2.56 -9.23 -12.95
N TYR A 117 1.30 -9.37 -13.33
CA TYR A 117 0.20 -9.48 -12.37
C TYR A 117 0.36 -10.67 -11.42
N LYS A 118 0.64 -11.85 -11.96
CA LYS A 118 0.75 -13.07 -11.15
C LYS A 118 1.92 -12.99 -10.16
N GLU A 119 3.10 -12.67 -10.64
CA GLU A 119 4.29 -12.58 -9.77
C GLU A 119 4.13 -11.54 -8.66
N PHE A 120 3.49 -10.40 -8.97
CA PHE A 120 3.22 -9.36 -7.99
C PHE A 120 2.21 -9.82 -6.93
N LEU A 121 1.10 -10.44 -7.32
CA LEU A 121 0.09 -10.92 -6.37
C LEU A 121 0.58 -12.11 -5.53
N VAL A 122 1.42 -12.99 -6.08
CA VAL A 122 2.08 -14.06 -5.30
C VAL A 122 2.95 -13.45 -4.20
N GLN A 123 3.77 -12.44 -4.53
CA GLN A 123 4.59 -11.77 -3.53
C GLN A 123 3.74 -11.01 -2.51
N MET A 124 2.71 -10.29 -2.97
CA MET A 124 1.74 -9.62 -2.08
C MET A 124 1.09 -10.61 -1.10
N ALA A 125 0.58 -11.73 -1.61
CA ALA A 125 -0.05 -12.75 -0.78
C ALA A 125 0.90 -13.31 0.27
N LYS A 126 2.15 -13.61 -0.10
CA LYS A 126 3.20 -14.08 0.81
C LYS A 126 3.45 -13.11 1.96
N GLU A 127 3.57 -11.81 1.66
CA GLU A 127 3.85 -10.78 2.66
C GLU A 127 2.66 -10.56 3.61
N PHE A 128 1.43 -10.50 3.08
CA PHE A 128 0.24 -10.35 3.91
C PHE A 128 -0.05 -11.59 4.75
N GLN A 129 0.18 -12.79 4.22
CA GLN A 129 0.04 -14.02 5.00
C GLN A 129 1.03 -14.03 6.16
N ALA A 130 2.30 -13.66 5.93
CA ALA A 130 3.30 -13.57 7.00
C ALA A 130 2.89 -12.56 8.09
N ALA A 131 2.32 -11.42 7.72
CA ALA A 131 1.85 -10.43 8.69
C ALA A 131 0.62 -10.91 9.49
N LEU A 132 -0.29 -11.67 8.85
CA LEU A 132 -1.43 -12.32 9.53
C LEU A 132 -0.94 -13.39 10.52
N ASP A 133 0.00 -14.23 10.10
CA ASP A 133 0.57 -15.30 10.94
C ASP A 133 1.33 -14.72 12.14
N ALA A 134 1.96 -13.56 11.97
CA ALA A 134 2.61 -12.82 13.04
C ALA A 134 1.63 -12.06 13.96
N GLY A 135 0.35 -12.03 13.63
CA GLY A 135 -0.68 -11.31 14.41
C GLY A 135 -0.54 -9.78 14.36
N GLU A 136 0.11 -9.24 13.32
CA GLU A 136 0.32 -7.79 13.18
C GLU A 136 -0.98 -7.05 12.86
N PHE A 137 -1.87 -7.70 12.14
CA PHE A 137 -3.23 -7.24 11.85
C PHE A 137 -4.16 -8.42 11.64
N SER A 138 -5.46 -8.14 11.55
CA SER A 138 -6.50 -9.10 11.17
C SER A 138 -7.18 -8.64 9.88
N LEU A 139 -7.72 -9.57 9.11
CA LEU A 139 -8.57 -9.21 7.96
C LEU A 139 -9.77 -8.34 8.36
N ASP A 140 -10.25 -8.46 9.61
CA ASP A 140 -11.35 -7.65 10.14
C ASP A 140 -10.97 -6.19 10.37
N ASP A 141 -9.69 -5.85 10.39
CA ASP A 141 -9.22 -4.46 10.45
C ASP A 141 -9.41 -3.72 9.11
N LEU A 142 -9.59 -4.47 8.01
CA LEU A 142 -9.83 -3.92 6.69
C LEU A 142 -11.32 -3.58 6.48
N LYS A 143 -11.57 -2.58 5.62
CA LYS A 143 -12.93 -2.33 5.12
C LYS A 143 -13.50 -3.58 4.43
N PRO A 144 -14.83 -3.82 4.48
CA PRO A 144 -15.41 -5.09 3.99
C PRO A 144 -14.97 -5.48 2.58
N TRP A 145 -14.90 -4.54 1.65
CA TRP A 145 -14.52 -4.82 0.28
C TRP A 145 -13.01 -5.10 0.12
N LYS A 146 -12.14 -4.45 0.91
CA LYS A 146 -10.70 -4.74 0.94
C LYS A 146 -10.43 -6.10 1.56
N ARG A 147 -11.14 -6.43 2.64
CA ARG A 147 -11.10 -7.74 3.29
C ARG A 147 -11.46 -8.85 2.32
N ALA A 148 -12.59 -8.72 1.62
CA ALA A 148 -13.05 -9.73 0.65
C ALA A 148 -12.02 -9.91 -0.48
N ASN A 149 -11.47 -8.82 -1.00
CA ASN A 149 -10.45 -8.85 -2.04
C ASN A 149 -9.17 -9.53 -1.56
N LEU A 150 -8.62 -9.10 -0.42
CA LEU A 150 -7.38 -9.69 0.11
C LEU A 150 -7.57 -11.17 0.43
N ALA A 151 -8.70 -11.56 1.04
CA ALA A 151 -8.99 -12.97 1.32
C ALA A 151 -9.05 -13.82 0.05
N ALA A 152 -9.62 -13.29 -1.05
CA ALA A 152 -9.65 -13.98 -2.33
C ALA A 152 -8.24 -14.13 -2.93
N ILE A 153 -7.42 -13.09 -2.89
CA ILE A 153 -6.02 -13.13 -3.36
C ILE A 153 -5.19 -14.10 -2.52
N LEU A 154 -5.31 -14.10 -1.19
CA LEU A 154 -4.57 -15.01 -0.30
C LEU A 154 -4.89 -16.48 -0.56
N LYS A 155 -6.11 -16.79 -0.97
CA LYS A 155 -6.56 -18.16 -1.25
C LYS A 155 -5.86 -18.76 -2.48
N ASP A 156 -5.77 -17.99 -3.56
CA ASP A 156 -5.13 -18.40 -4.82
C ASP A 156 -4.75 -17.15 -5.63
N PRO A 157 -3.54 -16.59 -5.44
CA PRO A 157 -3.15 -15.36 -6.11
C PRO A 157 -3.01 -15.48 -7.63
N GLU A 158 -2.59 -16.64 -8.14
CA GLU A 158 -2.46 -16.85 -9.60
C GLU A 158 -3.82 -17.10 -10.25
N GLY A 159 -4.64 -17.98 -9.65
CA GLY A 159 -6.01 -18.25 -10.11
C GLY A 159 -6.87 -17.00 -10.04
N TRP A 160 -6.68 -16.15 -9.03
CA TRP A 160 -7.38 -14.86 -8.95
C TRP A 160 -7.13 -13.98 -10.18
N VAL A 161 -5.90 -13.92 -10.69
CA VAL A 161 -5.57 -13.17 -11.92
C VAL A 161 -6.25 -13.78 -13.14
N ASP A 162 -6.26 -15.11 -13.24
CA ASP A 162 -6.88 -15.82 -14.37
C ASP A 162 -8.41 -15.67 -14.39
N GLU A 163 -9.04 -15.66 -13.22
CA GLU A 163 -10.48 -15.46 -13.06
C GLU A 163 -10.93 -14.00 -13.24
N HIS A 164 -10.02 -13.04 -12.99
CA HIS A 164 -10.33 -11.59 -12.99
C HIS A 164 -9.38 -10.78 -13.88
N PRO A 165 -9.20 -11.14 -15.16
CA PRO A 165 -8.20 -10.54 -16.05
C PRO A 165 -8.44 -9.04 -16.32
N SER A 166 -9.68 -8.58 -16.21
CA SER A 166 -10.06 -7.18 -16.43
C SER A 166 -10.02 -6.30 -15.18
N PHE A 167 -9.81 -6.88 -13.97
CA PHE A 167 -9.91 -6.14 -12.71
C PHE A 167 -9.09 -4.85 -12.68
N ALA A 168 -7.89 -4.85 -13.26
CA ALA A 168 -7.01 -3.68 -13.28
C ALA A 168 -7.56 -2.53 -14.15
N THR A 169 -8.33 -2.86 -15.18
CA THR A 169 -8.91 -1.91 -16.14
C THR A 169 -10.39 -1.65 -15.92
N ASP A 170 -11.02 -2.41 -15.03
CA ASP A 170 -12.44 -2.27 -14.72
C ASP A 170 -12.75 -0.93 -14.09
N GLY A 171 -13.82 -0.29 -14.60
CA GLY A 171 -14.44 0.85 -13.96
C GLY A 171 -15.28 0.45 -12.73
N ALA A 172 -15.92 1.42 -12.09
CA ALA A 172 -16.69 1.22 -10.86
C ALA A 172 -17.73 0.09 -10.97
N LEU A 173 -18.43 -0.04 -12.12
CA LEU A 173 -19.44 -1.08 -12.32
C LEU A 173 -18.82 -2.49 -12.42
N GLY A 174 -17.69 -2.65 -13.12
CA GLY A 174 -16.98 -3.93 -13.19
C GLY A 174 -16.47 -4.36 -11.82
N ARG A 175 -15.87 -3.44 -11.07
CA ARG A 175 -15.43 -3.68 -9.70
C ARG A 175 -16.59 -4.00 -8.76
N ALA A 176 -17.75 -3.34 -8.89
CA ALA A 176 -18.94 -3.68 -8.11
C ALA A 176 -19.42 -5.12 -8.39
N LYS A 177 -19.40 -5.57 -9.65
CA LYS A 177 -19.72 -6.97 -10.01
C LYS A 177 -18.73 -7.95 -9.37
N TYR A 178 -17.45 -7.65 -9.44
CA TYR A 178 -16.42 -8.44 -8.76
C TYR A 178 -16.69 -8.53 -7.24
N TYR A 179 -16.94 -7.41 -6.57
CA TYR A 179 -17.22 -7.41 -5.13
C TYR A 179 -18.51 -8.15 -4.77
N ALA A 180 -19.49 -8.17 -5.68
CA ALA A 180 -20.70 -8.98 -5.51
C ALA A 180 -20.37 -10.49 -5.51
N SER A 181 -19.45 -10.92 -6.36
CA SER A 181 -19.08 -12.33 -6.46
C SER A 181 -18.25 -12.83 -5.26
N VAL A 182 -17.36 -11.99 -4.72
CA VAL A 182 -16.45 -12.40 -3.64
C VAL A 182 -16.97 -12.12 -2.22
N GLY A 183 -17.97 -11.25 -2.06
CA GLY A 183 -18.43 -10.84 -0.73
C GLY A 183 -19.92 -10.52 -0.60
N GLY A 184 -20.67 -10.63 -1.69
CA GLY A 184 -22.12 -10.39 -1.70
C GLY A 184 -22.56 -8.93 -1.56
N PRO A 185 -23.87 -8.68 -1.38
CA PRO A 185 -24.45 -7.34 -1.44
C PRO A 185 -23.89 -6.33 -0.42
N GLY A 186 -23.58 -6.77 0.78
CA GLY A 186 -23.03 -5.90 1.82
C GLY A 186 -21.64 -5.35 1.48
N VAL A 187 -20.82 -6.16 0.81
CA VAL A 187 -19.49 -5.74 0.35
C VAL A 187 -19.59 -4.74 -0.79
N VAL A 188 -20.53 -4.95 -1.72
CA VAL A 188 -20.82 -3.98 -2.80
C VAL A 188 -21.28 -2.65 -2.24
N ALA A 189 -22.20 -2.65 -1.27
CA ALA A 189 -22.68 -1.43 -0.65
C ALA A 189 -21.54 -0.65 0.01
N ALA A 190 -20.66 -1.32 0.75
CA ALA A 190 -19.49 -0.71 1.37
C ALA A 190 -18.53 -0.10 0.32
N PHE A 191 -18.28 -0.79 -0.78
CA PHE A 191 -17.46 -0.30 -1.89
C PHE A 191 -18.07 0.96 -2.54
N LEU A 192 -19.38 0.92 -2.87
CA LEU A 192 -20.05 2.05 -3.53
C LEU A 192 -20.10 3.31 -2.65
N ILE A 193 -20.39 3.15 -1.36
CA ILE A 193 -20.36 4.26 -0.40
C ILE A 193 -18.98 4.94 -0.37
N GLU A 194 -17.92 4.16 -0.40
CA GLU A 194 -16.55 4.70 -0.42
C GLU A 194 -16.25 5.42 -1.74
N SER A 195 -16.62 4.83 -2.87
CA SER A 195 -16.42 5.40 -4.21
C SER A 195 -17.15 6.73 -4.44
N LEU A 196 -18.21 7.01 -3.65
CA LEU A 196 -18.95 8.27 -3.70
C LEU A 196 -18.35 9.36 -2.80
N ARG A 197 -17.44 8.99 -1.89
CA ARG A 197 -16.82 9.92 -0.92
C ARG A 197 -15.44 10.42 -1.35
N GLY A 198 -14.82 9.80 -2.34
CA GLY A 198 -13.53 10.16 -2.92
C GLY A 198 -13.67 10.86 -4.25
#